data_5dbb968dbd09565b703ffe3b470ea1f0
#
_entry.id   5dbb968dbd09565b703ffe3b470ea1f0
#
_cell.length_a   1.000
_cell.length_b   1.000
_cell.length_c   1.000
_cell.angle_alpha   90.00
_cell.angle_beta   90.00
_cell.angle_gamma   90.00
#
_symmetry.space_group_name_H-M   'P 1'
#
loop_
_entity.id
_entity.type
_entity.pdbx_description
1 polymer ?
#
loop_
_entity_poly.entity_id
_entity_poly.type
_entity_poly.pdbx_seq_one_letter_code
_entity_poly.pdbx_strand_id
1 'polypeptide(L)'
;TLLAGLCLLGIVTLLVGLSLYRMAQSSDLVKASSMEMLDEAAQARIEAQGEVQALGIRQQFMDAYQYGHGFSRQVLFLREQAENRSLDAFDLREDLTRQVKAALQANPDLLGLSLVFEANALDGKDELFANQKELGSNDKGRFALYWSQPTAGKLTSMSLPESDMSDTSVGPSGEEADAWFT
;
A
#
# COMPACT_ATOMS: atom_id res chain seq x y z
N THR A 1 48.34 -64.42 34.38
CA THR A 1 46.89 -64.05 34.21
C THR A 1 46.59 -62.58 34.56
N LEU A 2 47.25 -61.99 35.57
CA LEU A 2 47.04 -60.61 35.98
C LEU A 2 47.43 -59.59 34.89
N LEU A 3 48.57 -59.83 34.19
CA LEU A 3 49.09 -58.97 33.11
C LEU A 3 48.15 -58.95 31.88
N ALA A 4 47.56 -60.08 31.53
CA ALA A 4 46.60 -60.19 30.43
C ALA A 4 45.29 -59.43 30.74
N GLY A 5 44.83 -59.45 31.98
CA GLY A 5 43.65 -58.71 32.45
C GLY A 5 43.86 -57.17 32.39
N LEU A 6 45.06 -56.70 32.80
CA LEU A 6 45.42 -55.28 32.73
C LEU A 6 45.53 -54.77 31.28
N CYS A 7 46.06 -55.56 30.37
CA CYS A 7 46.12 -55.23 28.94
C CYS A 7 44.74 -55.15 28.31
N LEU A 8 43.86 -56.09 28.68
CA LEU A 8 42.43 -56.07 28.19
C LEU A 8 41.67 -54.87 28.69
N LEU A 9 41.88 -54.52 29.95
CA LEU A 9 41.21 -53.28 30.53
C LEU A 9 41.73 -51.99 29.86
N GLY A 10 43.04 -51.92 29.55
CA GLY A 10 43.61 -50.81 28.83
C GLY A 10 43.06 -50.67 27.40
N ILE A 11 42.86 -51.77 26.69
CA ILE A 11 42.30 -51.75 25.33
C ILE A 11 40.87 -51.33 25.35
N VAL A 12 40.07 -51.83 26.31
CA VAL A 12 38.65 -51.45 26.42
C VAL A 12 38.50 -49.98 26.76
N THR A 13 39.28 -49.43 27.70
CA THR A 13 39.21 -48.01 28.06
C THR A 13 39.65 -47.11 26.89
N LEU A 14 40.64 -47.55 26.12
CA LEU A 14 41.08 -46.80 24.93
C LEU A 14 40.04 -46.83 23.82
N LEU A 15 39.37 -47.95 23.58
CA LEU A 15 38.26 -48.07 22.61
C LEU A 15 37.05 -47.24 23.00
N VAL A 16 36.67 -47.26 24.27
CA VAL A 16 35.56 -46.45 24.79
C VAL A 16 35.89 -44.95 24.69
N GLY A 17 37.10 -44.55 25.06
CA GLY A 17 37.58 -43.18 24.93
C GLY A 17 37.57 -42.67 23.47
N LEU A 18 38.04 -43.50 22.54
CA LEU A 18 38.02 -43.19 21.11
C LEU A 18 36.60 -43.12 20.55
N SER A 19 35.72 -43.98 21.01
CA SER A 19 34.30 -43.99 20.62
C SER A 19 33.58 -42.73 21.10
N LEU A 20 33.78 -42.33 22.35
CA LEU A 20 33.21 -41.10 22.92
C LEU A 20 33.76 -39.84 22.22
N TYR A 21 35.04 -39.81 21.93
CA TYR A 21 35.65 -38.69 21.18
C TYR A 21 35.06 -38.55 19.78
N ARG A 22 34.92 -39.63 19.04
CA ARG A 22 34.28 -39.62 17.71
C ARG A 22 32.82 -39.23 17.78
N MET A 23 32.10 -39.66 18.81
CA MET A 23 30.69 -39.30 19.00
C MET A 23 30.53 -37.81 19.30
N ALA A 24 31.39 -37.19 20.10
CA ALA A 24 31.41 -35.77 20.36
C ALA A 24 31.69 -34.96 19.08
N GLN A 25 32.71 -35.34 18.31
CA GLN A 25 33.06 -34.69 17.06
C GLN A 25 31.96 -34.82 15.99
N SER A 26 31.29 -35.98 15.91
CA SER A 26 30.16 -36.18 15.01
C SER A 26 28.95 -35.35 15.44
N SER A 27 28.70 -35.20 16.75
CA SER A 27 27.61 -34.36 17.28
C SER A 27 27.83 -32.90 16.94
N ASP A 28 29.03 -32.37 17.01
CA ASP A 28 29.31 -30.97 16.69
C ASP A 28 29.17 -30.67 15.19
N LEU A 29 29.61 -31.61 14.34
CA LEU A 29 29.39 -31.50 12.89
C LEU A 29 27.90 -31.52 12.51
N VAL A 30 27.14 -32.42 13.14
CA VAL A 30 25.68 -32.50 12.90
C VAL A 30 24.98 -31.25 13.39
N LYS A 31 25.36 -30.68 14.53
CA LYS A 31 24.81 -29.43 15.04
C LYS A 31 25.14 -28.25 14.11
N ALA A 32 26.38 -28.13 13.67
CA ALA A 32 26.76 -27.05 12.74
C ALA A 32 26.02 -27.14 11.43
N SER A 33 25.95 -28.34 10.82
CA SER A 33 25.17 -28.53 9.57
C SER A 33 23.69 -28.32 9.76
N SER A 34 23.12 -28.72 10.90
CA SER A 34 21.70 -28.50 11.18
C SER A 34 21.37 -27.01 11.40
N MET A 35 22.27 -26.25 12.05
CA MET A 35 22.12 -24.81 12.20
C MET A 35 22.19 -24.09 10.87
N GLU A 36 23.14 -24.44 10.01
CA GLU A 36 23.30 -23.88 8.68
C GLU A 36 22.05 -24.15 7.82
N MET A 37 21.55 -25.39 7.80
CA MET A 37 20.29 -25.73 7.09
C MET A 37 19.05 -24.99 7.65
N LEU A 38 18.98 -24.78 8.96
CA LEU A 38 17.90 -24.02 9.58
C LEU A 38 17.96 -22.54 9.23
N ASP A 39 19.15 -21.97 9.17
CA ASP A 39 19.37 -20.57 8.80
C ASP A 39 19.02 -20.34 7.32
N GLU A 40 19.49 -21.21 6.42
CA GLU A 40 19.12 -21.17 5.00
C GLU A 40 17.60 -21.33 4.80
N ALA A 41 16.98 -22.28 5.52
CA ALA A 41 15.53 -22.48 5.43
C ALA A 41 14.75 -21.28 5.99
N ALA A 42 15.25 -20.64 7.04
CA ALA A 42 14.65 -19.44 7.60
C ALA A 42 14.76 -18.25 6.64
N GLN A 43 15.93 -18.05 6.03
CA GLN A 43 16.14 -17.01 5.02
C GLN A 43 15.24 -17.22 3.81
N ALA A 44 15.23 -18.42 3.23
CA ALA A 44 14.38 -18.76 2.09
C ALA A 44 12.87 -18.52 2.40
N ARG A 45 12.45 -18.82 3.63
CA ARG A 45 11.08 -18.57 4.08
C ARG A 45 10.77 -17.08 4.18
N ILE A 46 11.68 -16.27 4.73
CA ILE A 46 11.52 -14.82 4.85
C ILE A 46 11.44 -14.20 3.45
N GLU A 47 12.34 -14.59 2.54
CA GLU A 47 12.34 -14.12 1.16
C GLU A 47 11.03 -14.47 0.45
N ALA A 48 10.60 -15.72 0.52
CA ALA A 48 9.33 -16.15 -0.08
C ALA A 48 8.11 -15.41 0.50
N GLN A 49 8.09 -15.19 1.81
CA GLN A 49 7.01 -14.41 2.45
C GLN A 49 7.06 -12.94 2.01
N GLY A 50 8.25 -12.34 1.92
CA GLY A 50 8.44 -10.98 1.43
C GLY A 50 7.96 -10.81 0.01
N GLU A 51 8.28 -11.75 -0.87
CA GLU A 51 7.85 -11.75 -2.26
C GLU A 51 6.32 -11.85 -2.40
N VAL A 52 5.69 -12.75 -1.65
CA VAL A 52 4.22 -12.89 -1.64
C VAL A 52 3.54 -11.61 -1.15
N GLN A 53 4.08 -10.98 -0.10
CA GLN A 53 3.54 -9.71 0.41
C GLN A 53 3.73 -8.57 -0.60
N ALA A 54 4.90 -8.48 -1.23
CA ALA A 54 5.18 -7.48 -2.27
C ALA A 54 4.24 -7.62 -3.47
N LEU A 55 3.96 -8.85 -3.91
CA LEU A 55 3.00 -9.14 -4.97
C LEU A 55 1.57 -8.73 -4.56
N GLY A 56 1.17 -9.01 -3.31
CA GLY A 56 -0.13 -8.60 -2.77
C GLY A 56 -0.31 -7.08 -2.75
N ILE A 57 0.69 -6.36 -2.28
CA ILE A 57 0.70 -4.89 -2.27
C ILE A 57 0.62 -4.35 -3.70
N ARG A 58 1.45 -4.87 -4.61
CA ARG A 58 1.42 -4.48 -6.02
C ARG A 58 0.04 -4.69 -6.65
N GLN A 59 -0.61 -5.81 -6.36
CA GLN A 59 -1.96 -6.09 -6.86
C GLN A 59 -2.96 -5.05 -6.36
N GLN A 60 -2.95 -4.71 -5.08
CA GLN A 60 -3.83 -3.69 -4.51
C GLN A 60 -3.64 -2.32 -5.18
N PHE A 61 -2.38 -1.92 -5.45
CA PHE A 61 -2.10 -0.69 -6.18
C PHE A 61 -2.62 -0.73 -7.62
N MET A 62 -2.45 -1.86 -8.30
CA MET A 62 -2.95 -2.01 -9.67
C MET A 62 -4.48 -1.97 -9.74
N ASP A 63 -5.16 -2.58 -8.78
CA ASP A 63 -6.61 -2.57 -8.69
C ASP A 63 -7.14 -1.15 -8.42
N ALA A 64 -6.50 -0.42 -7.48
CA ALA A 64 -6.82 0.98 -7.21
C ALA A 64 -6.58 1.89 -8.43
N TYR A 65 -5.46 1.69 -9.13
CA TYR A 65 -5.14 2.43 -10.36
C TYR A 65 -6.18 2.18 -11.46
N GLN A 66 -6.52 0.92 -11.72
CA GLN A 66 -7.52 0.56 -12.74
C GLN A 66 -8.90 1.15 -12.39
N TYR A 67 -9.26 1.10 -11.10
CA TYR A 67 -10.49 1.69 -10.63
C TYR A 67 -10.50 3.21 -10.85
N GLY A 68 -9.46 3.93 -10.44
CA GLY A 68 -9.32 5.37 -10.63
C GLY A 68 -9.38 5.78 -12.09
N HIS A 69 -8.70 5.04 -12.97
CA HIS A 69 -8.72 5.26 -14.40
C HIS A 69 -10.12 5.06 -15.00
N GLY A 70 -10.83 4.00 -14.60
CA GLY A 70 -12.20 3.74 -15.02
C GLY A 70 -13.17 4.83 -14.54
N PHE A 71 -13.04 5.23 -13.28
CA PHE A 71 -13.85 6.30 -12.68
C PHE A 71 -13.60 7.66 -13.36
N SER A 72 -12.35 8.01 -13.63
CA SER A 72 -12.00 9.23 -14.36
C SER A 72 -12.68 9.30 -15.74
N ARG A 73 -12.67 8.22 -16.50
CA ARG A 73 -13.36 8.17 -17.80
C ARG A 73 -14.89 8.36 -17.66
N GLN A 74 -15.48 7.78 -16.63
CA GLN A 74 -16.90 7.96 -16.34
C GLN A 74 -17.22 9.43 -16.01
N VAL A 75 -16.41 10.07 -15.21
CA VAL A 75 -16.55 11.49 -14.85
C VAL A 75 -16.44 12.40 -16.08
N LEU A 76 -15.45 12.16 -16.93
CA LEU A 76 -15.29 12.91 -18.19
C LEU A 76 -16.49 12.75 -19.12
N PHE A 77 -17.03 11.54 -19.23
CA PHE A 77 -18.24 11.28 -20.00
C PHE A 77 -19.45 12.04 -19.45
N LEU A 78 -19.61 12.10 -18.14
CA LEU A 78 -20.70 12.87 -17.49
C LEU A 78 -20.55 14.36 -17.72
N ARG A 79 -19.33 14.89 -17.63
CA ARG A 79 -19.04 16.28 -17.96
C ARG A 79 -19.44 16.60 -19.40
N GLU A 80 -19.04 15.77 -20.36
CA GLU A 80 -19.42 15.93 -21.78
C GLU A 80 -20.94 15.87 -21.97
N GLN A 81 -21.63 14.94 -21.30
CA GLN A 81 -23.09 14.89 -21.33
C GLN A 81 -23.75 16.13 -20.76
N ALA A 82 -23.21 16.65 -19.65
CA ALA A 82 -23.72 17.87 -19.02
C ALA A 82 -23.59 19.08 -19.96
N GLU A 83 -22.44 19.22 -20.63
CA GLU A 83 -22.20 20.25 -21.63
C GLU A 83 -23.20 20.14 -22.81
N ASN A 84 -23.35 18.94 -23.37
CA ASN A 84 -24.26 18.67 -24.50
C ASN A 84 -25.76 18.89 -24.16
N ARG A 85 -26.15 18.70 -22.90
CA ARG A 85 -27.54 18.87 -22.43
C ARG A 85 -27.81 20.23 -21.80
N SER A 86 -26.80 21.12 -21.75
CA SER A 86 -26.86 22.41 -21.04
C SER A 86 -27.34 22.26 -19.60
N LEU A 87 -26.86 21.24 -18.90
CA LEU A 87 -27.12 21.02 -17.46
C LEU A 87 -26.61 22.23 -16.67
N ASP A 88 -27.31 22.57 -15.59
CA ASP A 88 -26.85 23.61 -14.68
C ASP A 88 -25.54 23.12 -13.98
N ALA A 89 -24.61 24.06 -13.80
CA ALA A 89 -23.35 23.80 -13.13
C ALA A 89 -23.54 23.33 -11.67
N PHE A 90 -24.58 23.80 -11.00
CA PHE A 90 -24.96 23.36 -9.67
C PHE A 90 -25.29 21.85 -9.66
N ASP A 91 -26.19 21.43 -10.55
CA ASP A 91 -26.63 20.04 -10.66
C ASP A 91 -25.46 19.11 -11.01
N LEU A 92 -24.57 19.55 -11.92
CA LEU A 92 -23.37 18.78 -12.28
C LEU A 92 -22.44 18.55 -11.08
N ARG A 93 -22.18 19.61 -10.28
CA ARG A 93 -21.31 19.51 -9.11
C ARG A 93 -21.92 18.64 -8.00
N GLU A 94 -23.23 18.76 -7.79
CA GLU A 94 -23.96 17.92 -6.84
C GLU A 94 -23.91 16.45 -7.26
N ASP A 95 -24.14 16.17 -8.55
CA ASP A 95 -24.08 14.82 -9.10
C ASP A 95 -22.69 14.20 -8.96
N LEU A 96 -21.64 14.94 -9.29
CA LEU A 96 -20.27 14.47 -9.13
C LEU A 96 -19.91 14.20 -7.67
N THR A 97 -20.33 15.09 -6.76
CA THR A 97 -20.11 14.90 -5.31
C THR A 97 -20.79 13.62 -4.81
N ARG A 98 -22.02 13.34 -5.26
CA ARG A 98 -22.75 12.10 -4.96
C ARG A 98 -22.04 10.88 -5.54
N GLN A 99 -21.53 10.98 -6.76
CA GLN A 99 -20.85 9.85 -7.42
C GLN A 99 -19.54 9.49 -6.76
N VAL A 100 -18.69 10.47 -6.38
CA VAL A 100 -17.43 10.19 -5.65
C VAL A 100 -17.74 9.47 -4.33
N LYS A 101 -18.76 9.92 -3.61
CA LYS A 101 -19.21 9.25 -2.37
C LYS A 101 -19.67 7.83 -2.62
N ALA A 102 -20.54 7.62 -3.61
CA ALA A 102 -21.07 6.29 -3.95
C ALA A 102 -19.95 5.36 -4.43
N ALA A 103 -19.01 5.87 -5.21
CA ALA A 103 -17.85 5.15 -5.68
C ALA A 103 -16.97 4.62 -4.54
N LEU A 104 -16.71 5.47 -3.54
CA LEU A 104 -15.94 5.05 -2.35
C LEU A 104 -16.72 4.05 -1.50
N GLN A 105 -18.04 4.24 -1.34
CA GLN A 105 -18.90 3.29 -0.61
C GLN A 105 -18.93 1.90 -1.25
N ALA A 106 -18.88 1.83 -2.57
CA ALA A 106 -18.88 0.58 -3.32
C ALA A 106 -17.53 -0.16 -3.26
N ASN A 107 -16.46 0.52 -2.82
CA ASN A 107 -15.10 -0.01 -2.78
C ASN A 107 -14.50 0.14 -1.38
N PRO A 108 -14.84 -0.75 -0.45
CA PRO A 108 -14.42 -0.65 0.95
C PRO A 108 -12.89 -0.78 1.16
N ASP A 109 -12.18 -1.31 0.17
CA ASP A 109 -10.72 -1.45 0.20
C ASP A 109 -9.98 -0.14 -0.11
N LEU A 110 -10.70 0.87 -0.63
CA LEU A 110 -10.15 2.20 -0.86
C LEU A 110 -10.22 3.04 0.43
N LEU A 111 -9.11 3.60 0.85
CA LEU A 111 -9.04 4.51 2.00
C LEU A 111 -9.61 5.90 1.70
N GLY A 112 -9.61 6.29 0.45
CA GLY A 112 -10.14 7.56 -0.01
C GLY A 112 -10.18 7.66 -1.53
N LEU A 113 -10.92 8.65 -2.01
CA LEU A 113 -11.04 8.97 -3.43
C LEU A 113 -11.09 10.49 -3.58
N SER A 114 -10.21 11.03 -4.40
CA SER A 114 -10.22 12.45 -4.79
C SER A 114 -10.70 12.62 -6.22
N LEU A 115 -11.38 13.72 -6.45
CA LEU A 115 -11.73 14.19 -7.78
C LEU A 115 -11.42 15.68 -7.87
N VAL A 116 -10.42 16.01 -8.66
CA VAL A 116 -9.93 17.37 -8.84
C VAL A 116 -9.93 17.72 -10.31
N PHE A 117 -10.44 18.89 -10.64
CA PHE A 117 -10.34 19.47 -11.98
C PHE A 117 -9.34 20.63 -11.97
N GLU A 118 -8.74 20.93 -13.09
CA GLU A 118 -8.01 22.18 -13.28
C GLU A 118 -8.95 23.39 -13.11
N ALA A 119 -8.37 24.55 -12.81
CA ALA A 119 -9.16 25.77 -12.64
C ALA A 119 -10.05 26.02 -13.86
N ASN A 120 -11.33 26.23 -13.61
CA ASN A 120 -12.40 26.39 -14.62
C ASN A 120 -12.58 25.21 -15.60
N ALA A 121 -11.91 24.08 -15.38
CA ALA A 121 -11.95 22.97 -16.34
C ALA A 121 -13.24 22.14 -16.26
N LEU A 122 -13.97 22.17 -15.15
CA LEU A 122 -15.22 21.40 -15.02
C LEU A 122 -16.35 22.02 -15.83
N ASP A 123 -16.68 23.28 -15.56
CA ASP A 123 -17.87 23.99 -16.07
C ASP A 123 -17.62 25.46 -16.43
N GLY A 124 -16.38 25.95 -16.27
CA GLY A 124 -15.99 27.33 -16.54
C GLY A 124 -16.54 28.36 -15.54
N LYS A 125 -17.06 27.92 -14.38
CA LYS A 125 -17.82 28.79 -13.45
C LYS A 125 -17.30 28.74 -12.02
N ASP A 126 -16.01 28.46 -11.81
CA ASP A 126 -15.43 28.31 -10.47
C ASP A 126 -15.74 29.50 -9.56
N GLU A 127 -15.66 30.75 -10.08
CA GLU A 127 -15.93 31.95 -9.29
C GLU A 127 -17.30 31.96 -8.61
N LEU A 128 -18.31 31.31 -9.20
CA LEU A 128 -19.65 31.23 -8.62
C LEU A 128 -19.75 30.25 -7.45
N PHE A 129 -18.77 29.34 -7.33
CA PHE A 129 -18.78 28.24 -6.36
C PHE A 129 -17.71 28.39 -5.27
N ALA A 130 -17.10 29.57 -5.12
CA ALA A 130 -16.09 29.79 -4.09
C ALA A 130 -16.61 29.43 -2.69
N ASN A 131 -15.87 28.60 -1.96
CA ASN A 131 -16.21 28.12 -0.62
C ASN A 131 -17.48 27.23 -0.52
N GLN A 132 -18.04 26.76 -1.62
CA GLN A 132 -19.19 25.85 -1.61
C GLN A 132 -18.72 24.39 -1.44
N LYS A 133 -18.25 24.05 -0.25
CA LYS A 133 -17.68 22.75 0.08
C LYS A 133 -18.63 21.57 -0.14
N GLU A 134 -19.93 21.81 0.04
CA GLU A 134 -20.98 20.79 -0.16
C GLU A 134 -21.14 20.38 -1.62
N LEU A 135 -20.72 21.26 -2.53
CA LEU A 135 -20.66 21.02 -3.97
C LEU A 135 -19.25 20.61 -4.45
N GLY A 136 -18.38 20.19 -3.54
CA GLY A 136 -17.03 19.76 -3.86
C GLY A 136 -16.06 20.88 -4.24
N SER A 137 -16.44 22.15 -3.96
CA SER A 137 -15.67 23.32 -4.38
C SER A 137 -14.79 23.85 -3.26
N ASN A 138 -13.59 24.30 -3.61
CA ASN A 138 -12.62 24.83 -2.67
C ASN A 138 -12.81 26.35 -2.41
N ASP A 139 -11.82 26.96 -1.78
CA ASP A 139 -11.81 28.40 -1.45
C ASP A 139 -11.81 29.30 -2.68
N LYS A 140 -11.35 28.82 -3.84
CA LYS A 140 -11.40 29.52 -5.14
C LYS A 140 -12.54 29.07 -6.04
N GLY A 141 -13.37 28.11 -5.58
CA GLY A 141 -14.48 27.56 -6.34
C GLY A 141 -14.11 26.42 -7.28
N ARG A 142 -12.83 26.10 -7.38
CA ARG A 142 -12.35 24.94 -8.14
C ARG A 142 -12.96 23.67 -7.59
N PHE A 143 -13.42 22.76 -8.45
CA PHE A 143 -13.89 21.46 -8.00
C PHE A 143 -12.69 20.61 -7.57
N ALA A 144 -12.56 20.41 -6.27
CA ALA A 144 -11.44 19.76 -5.63
C ALA A 144 -11.92 19.00 -4.38
N LEU A 145 -12.56 17.87 -4.62
CA LEU A 145 -13.24 17.07 -3.60
C LEU A 145 -12.40 15.86 -3.21
N TYR A 146 -12.29 15.62 -1.92
CA TYR A 146 -11.73 14.41 -1.34
C TYR A 146 -12.73 13.76 -0.39
N TRP A 147 -13.03 12.49 -0.59
CA TRP A 147 -13.73 11.64 0.36
C TRP A 147 -12.76 10.64 0.97
N SER A 148 -12.81 10.45 2.27
CA SER A 148 -12.02 9.46 3.00
C SER A 148 -12.91 8.48 3.77
N GLN A 149 -12.41 7.26 3.91
CA GLN A 149 -13.01 6.17 4.68
C GLN A 149 -11.97 5.56 5.63
N PRO A 150 -11.57 6.31 6.68
CA PRO A 150 -10.53 5.84 7.61
C PRO A 150 -10.95 4.61 8.41
N THR A 151 -12.25 4.39 8.52
CA THR A 151 -12.85 3.21 9.16
C THR A 151 -14.06 2.79 8.33
N ALA A 152 -14.23 1.49 8.11
CA ALA A 152 -15.34 0.96 7.33
C ALA A 152 -16.70 1.56 7.76
N GLY A 153 -17.42 2.15 6.83
CA GLY A 153 -18.72 2.78 7.04
C GLY A 153 -18.71 4.23 7.54
N LYS A 154 -17.53 4.80 7.89
CA LYS A 154 -17.42 6.21 8.29
C LYS A 154 -16.80 7.03 7.17
N LEU A 155 -17.65 7.70 6.40
CA LEU A 155 -17.24 8.58 5.31
C LEU A 155 -17.15 10.02 5.79
N THR A 156 -16.08 10.68 5.42
CA THR A 156 -15.89 12.13 5.61
C THR A 156 -15.45 12.77 4.31
N SER A 157 -15.93 13.95 4.02
CA SER A 157 -15.51 14.73 2.85
C SER A 157 -14.82 16.00 3.27
N MET A 158 -13.91 16.46 2.43
CA MET A 158 -13.30 17.78 2.52
C MET A 158 -13.04 18.31 1.11
N SER A 159 -13.06 19.62 0.96
CA SER A 159 -12.52 20.26 -0.23
C SER A 159 -11.03 20.48 -0.03
N LEU A 160 -10.22 20.16 -1.04
CA LEU A 160 -8.79 20.41 -1.02
C LEU A 160 -8.56 21.91 -1.29
N PRO A 161 -7.91 22.66 -0.39
CA PRO A 161 -7.66 24.07 -0.59
C PRO A 161 -6.70 24.32 -1.76
N GLU A 162 -6.83 25.47 -2.41
CA GLU A 162 -5.98 25.81 -3.55
C GLU A 162 -4.50 25.85 -3.21
N SER A 163 -4.15 26.20 -1.95
CA SER A 163 -2.79 26.16 -1.43
C SER A 163 -2.11 24.81 -1.56
N ASP A 164 -2.88 23.73 -1.35
CA ASP A 164 -2.33 22.37 -1.37
C ASP A 164 -2.08 21.87 -2.81
N MET A 165 -2.72 22.50 -3.79
CA MET A 165 -2.58 22.18 -5.21
C MET A 165 -1.56 23.04 -5.94
N SER A 166 -1.00 24.05 -5.28
CA SER A 166 0.00 24.96 -5.79
C SER A 166 1.28 25.01 -4.95
N ASP A 167 1.41 24.10 -3.99
CA ASP A 167 2.55 24.03 -3.09
C ASP A 167 3.72 23.31 -3.76
N THR A 168 4.65 24.07 -4.30
CA THR A 168 5.90 23.56 -4.90
C THR A 168 7.02 23.33 -3.89
N SER A 169 6.73 23.37 -2.59
CA SER A 169 7.71 23.07 -1.56
C SER A 169 8.18 21.61 -1.66
N VAL A 170 9.49 21.40 -1.56
CA VAL A 170 10.08 20.08 -1.67
C VAL A 170 10.09 19.41 -0.30
N GLY A 171 9.40 18.27 -0.18
CA GLY A 171 9.35 17.47 1.04
C GLY A 171 10.65 16.71 1.32
N PRO A 172 10.73 15.99 2.45
CA PRO A 172 11.90 15.18 2.83
C PRO A 172 12.25 14.07 1.83
N SER A 173 11.29 13.65 1.01
CA SER A 173 11.47 12.66 -0.08
C SER A 173 12.13 13.25 -1.33
N GLY A 174 12.27 14.58 -1.43
CA GLY A 174 12.78 15.28 -2.60
C GLY A 174 11.73 15.51 -3.72
N GLU A 175 10.47 15.23 -3.45
CA GLU A 175 9.34 15.50 -4.34
C GLU A 175 8.63 16.80 -3.95
N GLU A 176 8.07 17.50 -4.92
CA GLU A 176 7.24 18.69 -4.68
C GLU A 176 5.92 18.28 -3.99
N ALA A 177 5.41 19.12 -3.12
CA ALA A 177 4.21 18.80 -2.33
C ALA A 177 2.96 18.63 -3.21
N ASP A 178 2.91 19.26 -4.38
CA ASP A 178 1.83 19.14 -5.36
C ASP A 178 2.05 18.07 -6.44
N ALA A 179 3.15 17.30 -6.36
CA ALA A 179 3.48 16.25 -7.34
C ALA A 179 2.40 15.16 -7.49
N TRP A 180 1.51 15.02 -6.49
CA TRP A 180 0.36 14.11 -6.55
C TRP A 180 -0.77 14.61 -7.48
N PHE A 181 -0.74 15.89 -7.84
CA PHE A 181 -1.75 16.55 -8.67
C PHE A 181 -1.29 16.74 -10.13
N THR A 182 0.01 16.96 -10.35
CA THR A 182 0.62 17.14 -11.68
C THR A 182 0.94 15.79 -12.34
#